data_3524d3535a38500e81546d0428a30e4f
#
_entry.id   3524d3535a38500e81546d0428a30e4f
#
_cell.length_a   1.000
_cell.length_b   1.000
_cell.length_c   1.000
_cell.angle_alpha   90.00
_cell.angle_beta   90.00
_cell.angle_gamma   90.00
#
_symmetry.space_group_name_H-M   'P 1'
#
loop_
_entity.id
_entity.type
_entity.pdbx_description
1 polymer ?
#
loop_
_entity_poly.entity_id
_entity_poly.type
_entity_poly.pdbx_seq_one_letter_code
_entity_poly.pdbx_strand_id
1 'polypeptide(L)'
;MDYYQILEIQSSASTEEVKRAYRRLVKKYHPDSQEETANHEEIIKINAAYEVLGDQKNRLNYDRTLADKQYNSVNYRQSQSESASQYYHANRRSHQAQDISQFEWLDNVYAPLNYLIEQIIYPLEEELDELSADPFDDDLMSIFCDYLDNCQGHYERGKSILKSQPNPPRYAGVAANCYYCLNHISDAIEELQRFTMSYDYDCLHTAQELFRLAMEVNEEARYMVNQTSY
;
A
#
# COMPACT_ATOMS: atom_id res chain seq x y z
N MET A 1 -9.26 16.52 8.51
CA MET A 1 -9.19 15.40 9.44
C MET A 1 -7.75 14.96 9.51
N ASP A 2 -7.21 14.72 10.69
CA ASP A 2 -5.82 14.32 10.93
C ASP A 2 -5.72 12.79 10.83
N TYR A 3 -4.60 12.25 10.33
CA TYR A 3 -4.42 10.80 10.17
C TYR A 3 -4.52 10.03 11.51
N TYR A 4 -4.10 10.62 12.59
CA TYR A 4 -4.30 10.04 13.93
C TYR A 4 -5.78 9.93 14.31
N GLN A 5 -6.59 10.92 13.93
CA GLN A 5 -8.04 10.90 14.13
C GLN A 5 -8.73 9.86 13.26
N ILE A 6 -8.25 9.65 12.02
CA ILE A 6 -8.78 8.65 11.10
C ILE A 6 -8.55 7.24 11.65
N LEU A 7 -7.36 6.96 12.22
CA LEU A 7 -7.07 5.68 12.86
C LEU A 7 -7.60 5.56 14.29
N GLU A 8 -8.26 6.58 14.83
CA GLU A 8 -8.79 6.61 16.20
C GLU A 8 -7.71 6.34 17.25
N ILE A 9 -6.52 6.90 17.07
CA ILE A 9 -5.36 6.77 17.96
C ILE A 9 -4.81 8.12 18.38
N GLN A 10 -3.99 8.12 19.43
CA GLN A 10 -3.26 9.31 19.87
C GLN A 10 -1.98 9.51 19.06
N SER A 11 -1.51 10.75 18.93
CA SER A 11 -0.23 11.05 18.26
C SER A 11 0.99 10.41 18.94
N SER A 12 0.86 9.94 20.17
CA SER A 12 1.89 9.22 20.93
C SER A 12 1.86 7.70 20.73
N ALA A 13 0.92 7.16 19.93
CA ALA A 13 0.76 5.73 19.71
C ALA A 13 2.02 5.07 19.13
N SER A 14 2.36 3.88 19.60
CA SER A 14 3.44 3.06 19.04
C SER A 14 3.11 2.56 17.65
N THR A 15 4.11 2.11 16.89
CA THR A 15 3.91 1.51 15.56
C THR A 15 2.99 0.29 15.60
N GLU A 16 3.08 -0.50 16.67
CA GLU A 16 2.21 -1.67 16.88
C GLU A 16 0.75 -1.26 17.16
N GLU A 17 0.53 -0.17 17.89
CA GLU A 17 -0.81 0.38 18.12
C GLU A 17 -1.40 0.92 16.81
N VAL A 18 -0.60 1.56 15.97
CA VAL A 18 -1.00 1.99 14.63
C VAL A 18 -1.44 0.79 13.79
N LYS A 19 -0.61 -0.28 13.71
CA LYS A 19 -0.95 -1.53 12.98
C LYS A 19 -2.24 -2.17 13.52
N ARG A 20 -2.38 -2.25 14.85
CA ARG A 20 -3.58 -2.83 15.49
C ARG A 20 -4.84 -2.01 15.21
N ALA A 21 -4.75 -0.69 15.27
CA ALA A 21 -5.87 0.21 14.96
C ALA A 21 -6.30 0.09 13.50
N TYR A 22 -5.34 0.05 12.58
CA TYR A 22 -5.58 -0.16 11.17
C TYR A 22 -6.34 -1.46 10.90
N ARG A 23 -5.84 -2.62 11.39
CA ARG A 23 -6.51 -3.92 11.22
C ARG A 23 -7.94 -3.93 11.78
N ARG A 24 -8.14 -3.34 12.96
CA ARG A 24 -9.47 -3.20 13.58
C ARG A 24 -10.44 -2.43 12.68
N LEU A 25 -9.99 -1.30 12.11
CA LEU A 25 -10.83 -0.44 11.29
C LEU A 25 -11.11 -1.04 9.91
N VAL A 26 -10.12 -1.66 9.27
CA VAL A 26 -10.32 -2.38 8.01
C VAL A 26 -11.33 -3.50 8.20
N LYS A 27 -11.20 -4.32 9.24
CA LYS A 27 -12.19 -5.40 9.55
C LYS A 27 -13.60 -4.85 9.79
N LYS A 28 -13.71 -3.67 10.43
CA LYS A 28 -15.01 -3.03 10.73
C LYS A 28 -15.69 -2.46 9.48
N TYR A 29 -14.94 -1.84 8.57
CA TYR A 29 -15.49 -1.14 7.40
C TYR A 29 -15.41 -1.96 6.11
N HIS A 30 -15.00 -3.24 6.21
CA HIS A 30 -14.88 -4.14 5.06
C HIS A 30 -16.23 -4.31 4.35
N PRO A 31 -16.27 -4.28 2.99
CA PRO A 31 -17.51 -4.41 2.23
C PRO A 31 -18.23 -5.75 2.45
N ASP A 32 -17.52 -6.77 2.90
CA ASP A 32 -18.06 -8.10 3.22
C ASP A 32 -18.42 -8.29 4.70
N SER A 33 -18.18 -7.29 5.54
CA SER A 33 -18.65 -7.32 6.92
C SER A 33 -20.18 -7.21 6.91
N GLN A 34 -20.87 -8.14 7.58
CA GLN A 34 -22.35 -8.18 7.70
C GLN A 34 -22.94 -6.97 8.46
N GLU A 35 -22.16 -5.95 8.73
CA GLU A 35 -22.57 -4.73 9.39
C GLU A 35 -22.94 -3.66 8.35
N GLU A 36 -24.01 -2.90 8.61
CA GLU A 36 -24.45 -1.71 7.82
C GLU A 36 -23.37 -0.61 7.68
N THR A 37 -22.19 -0.80 8.24
CA THR A 37 -21.07 0.16 8.29
C THR A 37 -20.08 -0.01 7.15
N ALA A 38 -20.26 -0.97 6.24
CA ALA A 38 -19.41 -1.17 5.08
C ALA A 38 -19.35 0.10 4.23
N ASN A 39 -18.21 0.81 4.21
CA ASN A 39 -18.06 2.06 3.50
C ASN A 39 -16.69 2.14 2.82
N HIS A 40 -16.71 2.02 1.50
CA HIS A 40 -15.51 2.07 0.66
C HIS A 40 -14.70 3.38 0.83
N GLU A 41 -15.37 4.52 1.00
CA GLU A 41 -14.71 5.81 1.22
C GLU A 41 -13.92 5.85 2.55
N GLU A 42 -14.41 5.19 3.59
CA GLU A 42 -13.72 5.14 4.88
C GLU A 42 -12.48 4.23 4.81
N ILE A 43 -12.54 3.13 4.07
CA ILE A 43 -11.37 2.25 3.84
C ILE A 43 -10.25 3.01 3.13
N ILE A 44 -10.56 3.80 2.10
CA ILE A 44 -9.57 4.63 1.41
C ILE A 44 -8.87 5.59 2.37
N LYS A 45 -9.63 6.24 3.27
CA LYS A 45 -9.06 7.15 4.27
C LYS A 45 -8.20 6.41 5.30
N ILE A 46 -8.65 5.25 5.75
CA ILE A 46 -7.93 4.39 6.71
C ILE A 46 -6.61 3.92 6.11
N ASN A 47 -6.61 3.49 4.84
CA ASN A 47 -5.41 3.09 4.13
C ASN A 47 -4.42 4.25 4.00
N ALA A 48 -4.88 5.43 3.56
CA ALA A 48 -4.05 6.63 3.45
C ALA A 48 -3.42 7.04 4.80
N ALA A 49 -4.17 6.91 5.89
CA ALA A 49 -3.66 7.20 7.24
C ALA A 49 -2.60 6.18 7.67
N TYR A 50 -2.81 4.90 7.36
CA TYR A 50 -1.85 3.85 7.69
C TYR A 50 -0.55 3.96 6.89
N GLU A 51 -0.61 4.31 5.59
CA GLU A 51 0.56 4.57 4.75
C GLU A 51 1.53 5.56 5.39
N VAL A 52 0.97 6.62 5.97
CA VAL A 52 1.78 7.68 6.57
C VAL A 52 2.23 7.32 7.97
N LEU A 53 1.34 6.76 8.80
CA LEU A 53 1.62 6.51 10.23
C LEU A 53 2.27 5.16 10.50
N GLY A 54 2.13 4.18 9.59
CA GLY A 54 2.71 2.83 9.71
C GLY A 54 4.21 2.79 9.47
N ASP A 55 4.74 3.70 8.65
CA ASP A 55 6.19 3.86 8.41
C ASP A 55 6.77 4.96 9.30
N GLN A 56 7.80 4.63 10.07
CA GLN A 56 8.42 5.57 11.03
C GLN A 56 8.97 6.84 10.35
N LYS A 57 9.50 6.74 9.13
CA LYS A 57 10.07 7.86 8.40
C LYS A 57 8.96 8.78 7.85
N ASN A 58 7.90 8.18 7.28
CA ASN A 58 6.74 8.93 6.78
C ASN A 58 6.02 9.63 7.92
N ARG A 59 5.88 8.95 9.05
CA ARG A 59 5.29 9.51 10.27
C ARG A 59 6.07 10.72 10.78
N LEU A 60 7.40 10.64 10.87
CA LEU A 60 8.23 11.77 11.28
C LEU A 60 8.09 12.98 10.35
N ASN A 61 7.99 12.73 9.02
CA ASN A 61 7.76 13.80 8.06
C ASN A 61 6.38 14.43 8.23
N TYR A 62 5.35 13.60 8.46
CA TYR A 62 4.00 14.06 8.70
C TYR A 62 3.89 14.90 9.98
N ASP A 63 4.51 14.46 11.07
CA ASP A 63 4.53 15.20 12.34
C ASP A 63 5.23 16.57 12.19
N ARG A 64 6.30 16.64 11.38
CA ARG A 64 6.93 17.93 11.04
C ARG A 64 5.97 18.85 10.28
N THR A 65 5.25 18.31 9.28
CA THR A 65 4.28 19.13 8.50
C THR A 65 3.11 19.59 9.34
N LEU A 66 2.70 18.84 10.36
CA LEU A 66 1.68 19.26 11.32
C LEU A 66 2.19 20.41 12.21
N ALA A 67 3.44 20.33 12.68
CA ALA A 67 4.08 21.39 13.45
C ALA A 67 4.27 22.67 12.62
N ASP A 68 4.70 22.57 11.37
CA ASP A 68 4.88 23.69 10.46
C ASP A 68 3.55 24.36 10.06
N LYS A 69 2.47 23.61 9.92
CA LYS A 69 1.11 24.15 9.65
C LYS A 69 0.60 24.99 10.84
N GLN A 70 0.97 24.64 12.04
CA GLN A 70 0.60 25.39 13.24
C GLN A 70 1.38 26.70 13.37
N TYR A 71 2.61 26.75 12.83
CA TYR A 71 3.49 27.94 12.86
C TYR A 71 3.26 28.93 11.71
N ASN A 72 2.81 28.46 10.52
CA ASN A 72 2.75 29.24 9.28
C ASN A 72 1.39 29.83 8.92
N SER A 73 0.37 29.77 9.76
CA SER A 73 -0.97 30.32 9.46
C SER A 73 -1.01 31.85 9.33
N VAL A 74 0.05 32.56 9.63
CA VAL A 74 0.09 34.04 9.65
C VAL A 74 0.76 34.67 8.43
N ASN A 75 1.68 33.99 7.71
CA ASN A 75 2.51 34.60 6.66
C ASN A 75 2.19 34.17 5.20
N TYR A 76 1.18 33.34 4.96
CA TYR A 76 0.98 32.70 3.65
C TYR A 76 0.17 33.49 2.61
N ARG A 77 -0.42 34.64 2.96
CA ARG A 77 -1.31 35.38 2.04
C ARG A 77 -0.60 36.36 1.07
N GLN A 78 0.66 36.63 1.25
CA GLN A 78 1.35 37.73 0.51
C GLN A 78 2.27 37.27 -0.63
N SER A 79 2.63 35.99 -0.73
CA SER A 79 3.59 35.49 -1.74
C SER A 79 2.99 34.80 -2.96
N GLN A 80 1.68 34.64 -3.05
CA GLN A 80 1.03 33.87 -4.13
C GLN A 80 0.83 34.58 -5.47
N SER A 81 0.92 35.89 -5.55
CA SER A 81 0.58 36.61 -6.82
C SER A 81 1.72 36.69 -7.82
N GLU A 82 2.98 36.60 -7.39
CA GLU A 82 4.14 36.74 -8.26
C GLU A 82 4.64 35.42 -8.87
N SER A 83 4.35 34.29 -8.22
CA SER A 83 4.81 32.97 -8.67
C SER A 83 3.96 32.36 -9.81
N ALA A 84 2.72 32.79 -9.96
CA ALA A 84 1.78 32.20 -10.93
C ALA A 84 2.15 32.50 -12.39
N SER A 85 2.73 33.64 -12.68
CA SER A 85 3.08 34.05 -14.05
C SER A 85 4.33 33.33 -14.59
N GLN A 86 5.32 33.07 -13.73
CA GLN A 86 6.53 32.32 -14.10
C GLN A 86 6.27 30.82 -14.30
N TYR A 87 5.30 30.27 -13.58
CA TYR A 87 4.92 28.86 -13.69
C TYR A 87 4.25 28.51 -15.03
N TYR A 88 3.51 29.45 -15.62
CA TYR A 88 2.77 29.24 -16.88
C TYR A 88 3.68 29.14 -18.11
N HIS A 89 4.82 29.82 -18.13
CA HIS A 89 5.75 29.79 -19.26
C HIS A 89 6.75 28.61 -19.21
N ALA A 90 7.06 28.07 -18.04
CA ALA A 90 7.88 26.87 -17.89
C ALA A 90 7.14 25.60 -18.29
N ASN A 91 5.82 25.56 -18.12
CA ASN A 91 5.00 24.37 -18.30
C ASN A 91 4.80 23.92 -19.78
N ARG A 92 5.00 24.83 -20.74
CA ARG A 92 4.75 24.52 -22.17
C ARG A 92 5.85 23.70 -22.84
N ARG A 93 7.06 23.67 -22.29
CA ARG A 93 8.17 22.81 -22.74
C ARG A 93 8.25 21.46 -22.03
N SER A 94 7.53 21.30 -20.92
CA SER A 94 7.58 20.08 -20.11
C SER A 94 6.59 19.00 -20.58
N HIS A 95 5.54 19.34 -21.35
CA HIS A 95 4.52 18.35 -21.74
C HIS A 95 5.08 17.23 -22.64
N GLN A 96 5.97 17.56 -23.57
CA GLN A 96 6.55 16.55 -24.47
C GLN A 96 7.57 15.62 -23.78
N ALA A 97 8.31 16.15 -22.79
CA ALA A 97 9.21 15.36 -21.96
C ALA A 97 8.45 14.55 -20.89
N GLN A 98 7.28 15.03 -20.45
CA GLN A 98 6.40 14.33 -19.52
C GLN A 98 5.74 13.11 -20.15
N ASP A 99 5.35 13.16 -21.42
CA ASP A 99 4.72 12.03 -22.09
C ASP A 99 5.69 10.86 -22.28
N ILE A 100 6.93 11.11 -22.66
CA ILE A 100 7.97 10.07 -22.79
C ILE A 100 8.24 9.42 -21.40
N SER A 101 8.36 10.22 -20.35
CA SER A 101 8.60 9.72 -19.00
C SER A 101 7.42 8.90 -18.43
N GLN A 102 6.21 9.12 -18.92
CA GLN A 102 5.01 8.39 -18.52
C GLN A 102 5.01 6.95 -19.07
N PHE A 103 5.33 6.78 -20.35
CA PHE A 103 5.47 5.43 -20.96
C PHE A 103 6.64 4.67 -20.32
N GLU A 104 7.77 5.32 -20.11
CA GLU A 104 8.92 4.75 -19.44
C GLU A 104 8.60 4.30 -18.01
N TRP A 105 7.75 5.02 -17.28
CA TRP A 105 7.33 4.62 -15.93
C TRP A 105 6.45 3.36 -15.95
N LEU A 106 5.54 3.23 -16.92
CA LEU A 106 4.74 2.02 -17.07
C LEU A 106 5.62 0.80 -17.36
N ASP A 107 6.59 0.94 -18.26
CA ASP A 107 7.45 -0.18 -18.66
C ASP A 107 8.51 -0.53 -17.61
N ASN A 108 9.07 0.48 -16.93
CA ASN A 108 10.19 0.27 -16.01
C ASN A 108 9.76 0.12 -14.54
N VAL A 109 8.57 0.59 -14.17
CA VAL A 109 8.08 0.53 -12.79
C VAL A 109 6.82 -0.31 -12.69
N TYR A 110 5.73 0.08 -13.36
CA TYR A 110 4.44 -0.57 -13.16
C TYR A 110 4.44 -2.03 -13.63
N ALA A 111 4.84 -2.30 -14.88
CA ALA A 111 4.76 -3.64 -15.44
C ALA A 111 5.63 -4.67 -14.68
N PRO A 112 6.91 -4.40 -14.37
CA PRO A 112 7.71 -5.34 -13.59
C PRO A 112 7.22 -5.46 -12.14
N LEU A 113 6.70 -4.40 -11.54
CA LEU A 113 6.12 -4.46 -10.20
C LEU A 113 4.85 -5.33 -10.19
N ASN A 114 3.92 -5.10 -11.12
CA ASN A 114 2.69 -5.89 -11.23
C ASN A 114 3.01 -7.37 -11.44
N TYR A 115 4.01 -7.70 -12.25
CA TYR A 115 4.46 -9.08 -12.43
C TYR A 115 4.92 -9.71 -11.10
N LEU A 116 5.71 -9.00 -10.29
CA LEU A 116 6.15 -9.50 -8.98
C LEU A 116 4.99 -9.68 -8.00
N ILE A 117 4.03 -8.76 -7.99
CA ILE A 117 2.81 -8.87 -7.19
C ILE A 117 2.03 -10.13 -7.57
N GLU A 118 1.86 -10.39 -8.86
CA GLU A 118 1.19 -11.61 -9.37
C GLU A 118 1.91 -12.90 -8.96
N GLN A 119 3.24 -12.92 -8.96
CA GLN A 119 4.03 -14.06 -8.49
C GLN A 119 3.89 -14.34 -6.99
N ILE A 120 3.45 -13.36 -6.22
CA ILE A 120 3.15 -13.54 -4.79
C ILE A 120 1.70 -14.00 -4.60
N ILE A 121 0.74 -13.37 -5.27
CA ILE A 121 -0.68 -13.54 -4.95
C ILE A 121 -1.25 -14.84 -5.54
N TYR A 122 -0.96 -15.14 -6.81
CA TYR A 122 -1.63 -16.25 -7.49
C TYR A 122 -1.26 -17.66 -6.99
N PRO A 123 -0.02 -17.94 -6.57
CA PRO A 123 0.30 -19.29 -6.07
C PRO A 123 -0.27 -19.58 -4.69
N LEU A 124 -0.67 -18.58 -3.91
CA LEU A 124 -1.06 -18.74 -2.51
C LEU A 124 -2.14 -19.81 -2.30
N GLU A 125 -3.18 -19.82 -3.13
CA GLU A 125 -4.31 -20.77 -2.97
C GLU A 125 -3.83 -22.21 -3.15
N GLU A 126 -2.99 -22.48 -4.16
CA GLU A 126 -2.39 -23.80 -4.42
C GLU A 126 -1.46 -24.22 -3.28
N GLU A 127 -0.59 -23.33 -2.81
CA GLU A 127 0.34 -23.60 -1.70
C GLU A 127 -0.40 -23.87 -0.38
N LEU A 128 -1.50 -23.19 -0.13
CA LEU A 128 -2.34 -23.44 1.05
C LEU A 128 -3.11 -24.75 0.93
N ASP A 129 -3.61 -25.09 -0.26
CA ASP A 129 -4.29 -26.36 -0.51
C ASP A 129 -3.33 -27.54 -0.32
N GLU A 130 -2.08 -27.45 -0.79
CA GLU A 130 -1.07 -28.47 -0.57
C GLU A 130 -0.73 -28.62 0.91
N LEU A 131 -0.53 -27.52 1.65
CA LEU A 131 -0.26 -27.53 3.08
C LEU A 131 -1.44 -28.10 3.88
N SER A 132 -2.67 -27.89 3.41
CA SER A 132 -3.90 -28.36 4.09
C SER A 132 -4.03 -29.88 4.17
N ALA A 133 -3.27 -30.63 3.36
CA ALA A 133 -3.25 -32.09 3.38
C ALA A 133 -2.76 -32.63 4.74
N ASP A 134 -1.69 -32.06 5.29
CA ASP A 134 -1.22 -32.28 6.67
C ASP A 134 -0.34 -31.09 7.11
N PRO A 135 -0.88 -30.10 7.81
CA PRO A 135 -0.13 -28.93 8.26
C PRO A 135 1.01 -29.24 9.27
N PHE A 136 1.02 -30.46 9.82
CA PHE A 136 2.06 -30.91 10.76
C PHE A 136 3.15 -31.74 10.08
N ASP A 137 3.04 -31.96 8.77
CA ASP A 137 4.10 -32.61 7.98
C ASP A 137 5.26 -31.64 7.76
N ASP A 138 6.46 -32.03 8.20
CA ASP A 138 7.65 -31.17 8.13
C ASP A 138 8.07 -30.88 6.69
N ASP A 139 7.86 -31.80 5.74
CA ASP A 139 8.20 -31.61 4.34
C ASP A 139 7.25 -30.61 3.66
N LEU A 140 5.93 -30.73 3.90
CA LEU A 140 4.93 -29.78 3.39
C LEU A 140 5.13 -28.39 3.99
N MET A 141 5.40 -28.30 5.29
CA MET A 141 5.68 -27.04 5.94
C MET A 141 6.97 -26.39 5.41
N SER A 142 8.00 -27.18 5.09
CA SER A 142 9.23 -26.67 4.49
C SER A 142 8.99 -26.08 3.09
N ILE A 143 8.19 -26.73 2.25
CA ILE A 143 7.80 -26.22 0.92
C ILE A 143 7.07 -24.89 1.06
N PHE A 144 6.13 -24.80 1.98
CA PHE A 144 5.40 -23.58 2.25
C PHE A 144 6.30 -22.44 2.76
N CYS A 145 7.29 -22.75 3.61
CA CYS A 145 8.29 -21.77 4.05
C CYS A 145 9.13 -21.26 2.87
N ASP A 146 9.54 -22.14 1.94
CA ASP A 146 10.28 -21.74 0.73
C ASP A 146 9.44 -20.81 -0.15
N TYR A 147 8.13 -21.06 -0.28
CA TYR A 147 7.22 -20.12 -0.94
C TYR A 147 7.20 -18.76 -0.25
N LEU A 148 7.11 -18.71 1.09
CA LEU A 148 7.12 -17.44 1.85
C LEU A 148 8.44 -16.67 1.67
N ASP A 149 9.57 -17.35 1.65
CA ASP A 149 10.88 -16.73 1.39
C ASP A 149 10.95 -16.14 -0.03
N ASN A 150 10.39 -16.81 -1.03
CA ASN A 150 10.24 -16.29 -2.38
C ASN A 150 9.32 -15.05 -2.41
N CYS A 151 8.18 -15.09 -1.71
CA CYS A 151 7.29 -13.95 -1.58
C CYS A 151 7.99 -12.74 -0.97
N GLN A 152 8.75 -12.94 0.10
CA GLN A 152 9.55 -11.89 0.73
C GLN A 152 10.58 -11.29 -0.26
N GLY A 153 11.25 -12.15 -1.05
CA GLY A 153 12.18 -11.72 -2.09
C GLY A 153 11.51 -10.89 -3.18
N HIS A 154 10.34 -11.30 -3.65
CA HIS A 154 9.55 -10.55 -4.63
C HIS A 154 9.04 -9.22 -4.08
N TYR A 155 8.56 -9.19 -2.84
CA TYR A 155 8.13 -7.99 -2.14
C TYR A 155 9.27 -6.95 -2.05
N GLU A 156 10.47 -7.33 -1.60
CA GLU A 156 11.60 -6.39 -1.47
C GLU A 156 12.05 -5.85 -2.84
N ARG A 157 12.02 -6.67 -3.88
CA ARG A 157 12.28 -6.22 -5.26
C ARG A 157 11.20 -5.25 -5.74
N GLY A 158 9.92 -5.57 -5.53
CA GLY A 158 8.79 -4.71 -5.88
C GLY A 158 8.87 -3.34 -5.20
N LYS A 159 9.17 -3.32 -3.91
CA LYS A 159 9.40 -2.11 -3.13
C LYS A 159 10.58 -1.27 -3.65
N SER A 160 11.65 -1.92 -4.09
CA SER A 160 12.80 -1.25 -4.71
C SER A 160 12.44 -0.64 -6.07
N ILE A 161 11.69 -1.38 -6.91
CA ILE A 161 11.22 -0.91 -8.21
C ILE A 161 10.31 0.30 -8.05
N LEU A 162 9.32 0.26 -7.15
CA LEU A 162 8.40 1.38 -6.92
C LEU A 162 9.13 2.66 -6.46
N LYS A 163 10.28 2.52 -5.79
CA LYS A 163 11.10 3.63 -5.33
C LYS A 163 12.17 4.09 -6.33
N SER A 164 12.34 3.37 -7.44
CA SER A 164 13.44 3.62 -8.39
C SER A 164 13.30 4.93 -9.17
N GLN A 165 12.07 5.37 -9.40
CA GLN A 165 11.76 6.59 -10.16
C GLN A 165 10.63 7.38 -9.51
N PRO A 166 10.58 8.71 -9.69
CA PRO A 166 9.45 9.53 -9.23
C PRO A 166 8.17 9.13 -9.97
N ASN A 167 7.05 9.10 -9.26
CA ASN A 167 5.76 8.77 -9.84
C ASN A 167 5.21 9.94 -10.67
N PRO A 168 4.88 9.72 -11.95
CA PRO A 168 4.28 10.77 -12.77
C PRO A 168 2.92 11.19 -12.21
N PRO A 169 2.57 12.49 -12.25
CA PRO A 169 1.27 12.97 -11.73
C PRO A 169 0.06 12.25 -12.30
N ARG A 170 0.13 11.85 -13.57
CA ARG A 170 -0.94 11.10 -14.26
C ARG A 170 -1.18 9.72 -13.65
N TYR A 171 -0.13 9.06 -13.16
CA TYR A 171 -0.16 7.72 -12.57
C TYR A 171 -0.02 7.72 -11.05
N ALA A 172 -0.18 8.87 -10.40
CA ALA A 172 -0.08 8.96 -8.94
C ALA A 172 -1.07 8.04 -8.22
N GLY A 173 -2.30 7.89 -8.73
CA GLY A 173 -3.28 6.95 -8.20
C GLY A 173 -2.86 5.49 -8.37
N VAL A 174 -2.32 5.13 -9.55
CA VAL A 174 -1.78 3.78 -9.81
C VAL A 174 -0.64 3.47 -8.86
N ALA A 175 0.30 4.41 -8.69
CA ALA A 175 1.43 4.24 -7.77
C ALA A 175 0.99 4.10 -6.32
N ALA A 176 -0.04 4.84 -5.90
CA ALA A 176 -0.64 4.71 -4.58
C ALA A 176 -1.25 3.32 -4.38
N ASN A 177 -2.02 2.81 -5.33
CA ASN A 177 -2.60 1.48 -5.26
C ASN A 177 -1.52 0.39 -5.22
N CYS A 178 -0.45 0.50 -6.03
CA CYS A 178 0.70 -0.39 -5.96
C CYS A 178 1.35 -0.38 -4.57
N TYR A 179 1.50 0.79 -3.95
CA TYR A 179 2.03 0.92 -2.61
C TYR A 179 1.13 0.24 -1.56
N TYR A 180 -0.18 0.44 -1.64
CA TYR A 180 -1.15 -0.22 -0.74
C TYR A 180 -1.14 -1.73 -0.90
N CYS A 181 -1.12 -2.21 -2.16
CA CYS A 181 -1.01 -3.63 -2.46
C CYS A 181 0.23 -4.25 -1.80
N LEU A 182 1.42 -3.63 -1.96
CA LEU A 182 2.65 -4.08 -1.31
C LEU A 182 2.56 -4.06 0.22
N ASN A 183 1.88 -3.10 0.82
CA ASN A 183 1.70 -3.06 2.27
C ASN A 183 0.82 -4.23 2.77
N HIS A 184 -0.29 -4.51 2.08
CA HIS A 184 -1.12 -5.66 2.39
C HIS A 184 -0.37 -6.98 2.24
N ILE A 185 0.44 -7.12 1.18
CA ILE A 185 1.30 -8.28 0.97
C ILE A 185 2.31 -8.43 2.11
N SER A 186 2.97 -7.35 2.52
CA SER A 186 3.92 -7.39 3.64
C SER A 186 3.29 -7.88 4.93
N ASP A 187 2.14 -7.31 5.27
CA ASP A 187 1.42 -7.68 6.49
C ASP A 187 0.89 -9.14 6.40
N ALA A 188 0.48 -9.58 5.21
CA ALA A 188 0.04 -10.96 4.97
C ALA A 188 1.19 -11.96 5.11
N ILE A 189 2.37 -11.67 4.55
CA ILE A 189 3.56 -12.51 4.72
C ILE A 189 3.94 -12.62 6.20
N GLU A 190 3.90 -11.53 6.96
CA GLU A 190 4.16 -11.53 8.40
C GLU A 190 3.17 -12.43 9.17
N GLU A 191 1.88 -12.45 8.78
CA GLU A 191 0.87 -13.33 9.40
C GLU A 191 1.09 -14.80 9.03
N LEU A 192 1.43 -15.10 7.75
CA LEU A 192 1.76 -16.47 7.33
C LEU A 192 3.03 -16.99 8.03
N GLN A 193 4.08 -16.18 8.16
CA GLN A 193 5.28 -16.54 8.92
C GLN A 193 4.96 -16.82 10.40
N ARG A 194 4.00 -16.10 10.95
CA ARG A 194 3.53 -16.35 12.32
C ARG A 194 2.77 -17.66 12.42
N PHE A 195 1.95 -17.97 11.41
CA PHE A 195 1.24 -19.25 11.32
C PHE A 195 2.21 -20.43 11.28
N THR A 196 3.30 -20.38 10.48
CA THR A 196 4.28 -21.48 10.42
C THR A 196 4.95 -21.78 11.75
N MET A 197 5.01 -20.80 12.66
CA MET A 197 5.62 -20.98 13.99
C MET A 197 4.63 -21.38 15.08
N SER A 198 3.36 -20.98 14.95
CA SER A 198 2.36 -21.12 16.02
C SER A 198 1.23 -22.09 15.69
N TYR A 199 1.06 -22.42 14.42
CA TYR A 199 -0.12 -23.14 13.88
C TYR A 199 -1.46 -22.45 14.26
N ASP A 200 -1.41 -21.12 14.47
CA ASP A 200 -2.60 -20.33 14.80
C ASP A 200 -3.39 -19.99 13.53
N TYR A 201 -4.55 -20.61 13.39
CA TYR A 201 -5.44 -20.41 12.23
C TYR A 201 -6.00 -18.99 12.13
N ASP A 202 -6.02 -18.20 13.21
CA ASP A 202 -6.42 -16.81 13.14
C ASP A 202 -5.38 -15.99 12.34
N CYS A 203 -4.10 -16.35 12.42
CA CYS A 203 -3.05 -15.77 11.58
C CYS A 203 -3.27 -16.12 10.09
N LEU A 204 -3.61 -17.38 9.79
CA LEU A 204 -3.89 -17.85 8.44
C LEU A 204 -5.08 -17.11 7.82
N HIS A 205 -6.20 -17.02 8.55
CA HIS A 205 -7.38 -16.28 8.08
C HIS A 205 -7.09 -14.79 7.87
N THR A 206 -6.32 -14.18 8.78
CA THR A 206 -5.93 -12.77 8.64
C THR A 206 -5.08 -12.57 7.39
N ALA A 207 -4.15 -13.48 7.10
CA ALA A 207 -3.31 -13.40 5.91
C ALA A 207 -4.13 -13.55 4.62
N GLN A 208 -5.07 -14.51 4.57
CA GLN A 208 -5.96 -14.70 3.41
C GLN A 208 -6.75 -13.42 3.10
N GLU A 209 -7.30 -12.76 4.12
CA GLU A 209 -8.02 -11.49 3.95
C GLU A 209 -7.11 -10.37 3.47
N LEU A 210 -5.88 -10.28 3.96
CA LEU A 210 -4.91 -9.30 3.51
C LEU A 210 -4.49 -9.53 2.05
N PHE A 211 -4.30 -10.78 1.63
CA PHE A 211 -4.05 -11.11 0.22
C PHE A 211 -5.23 -10.80 -0.68
N ARG A 212 -6.46 -11.05 -0.23
CA ARG A 212 -7.67 -10.68 -0.95
C ARG A 212 -7.74 -9.16 -1.18
N LEU A 213 -7.46 -8.37 -0.15
CA LEU A 213 -7.39 -6.91 -0.25
C LEU A 213 -6.26 -6.46 -1.18
N ALA A 214 -5.10 -7.11 -1.12
CA ALA A 214 -4.00 -6.82 -2.04
C ALA A 214 -4.39 -7.06 -3.50
N MET A 215 -5.11 -8.15 -3.78
CA MET A 215 -5.60 -8.48 -5.12
C MET A 215 -6.60 -7.43 -5.62
N GLU A 216 -7.58 -7.02 -4.81
CA GLU A 216 -8.55 -5.99 -5.19
C GLU A 216 -7.89 -4.66 -5.53
N VAL A 217 -6.95 -4.22 -4.69
CA VAL A 217 -6.20 -2.97 -4.93
C VAL A 217 -5.31 -3.07 -6.18
N ASN A 218 -4.74 -4.25 -6.45
CA ASN A 218 -3.95 -4.48 -7.67
C ASN A 218 -4.82 -4.46 -8.93
N GLU A 219 -6.01 -5.02 -8.87
CA GLU A 219 -6.97 -4.97 -9.99
C GLU A 219 -7.44 -3.54 -10.26
N GLU A 220 -7.65 -2.74 -9.22
CA GLU A 220 -7.98 -1.32 -9.38
C GLU A 220 -6.84 -0.55 -10.04
N ALA A 221 -5.58 -0.80 -9.65
CA ALA A 221 -4.41 -0.22 -10.30
C ALA A 221 -4.37 -0.59 -11.80
N ARG A 222 -4.62 -1.85 -12.13
CA ARG A 222 -4.70 -2.34 -13.51
C ARG A 222 -5.81 -1.66 -14.30
N TYR A 223 -6.98 -1.52 -13.72
CA TYR A 223 -8.11 -0.80 -14.33
C TYR A 223 -7.75 0.66 -14.63
N MET A 224 -7.14 1.36 -13.67
CA MET A 224 -6.71 2.74 -13.85
C MET A 224 -5.68 2.91 -14.96
N VAL A 225 -4.71 1.99 -15.08
CA VAL A 225 -3.72 1.99 -16.19
C VAL A 225 -4.43 1.87 -17.53
N ASN A 226 -5.36 0.93 -17.66
CA ASN A 226 -6.10 0.70 -18.90
C ASN A 226 -6.96 1.92 -19.29
N GLN A 227 -7.58 2.61 -18.33
CA GLN A 227 -8.36 3.83 -18.57
C GLN A 227 -7.49 5.03 -18.97
N THR A 228 -6.24 5.04 -18.53
CA THR A 228 -5.33 6.16 -18.74
C THR A 228 -4.54 6.01 -20.07
N SER A 229 -4.54 4.82 -20.67
CA SER A 229 -3.84 4.50 -21.92
C SER A 229 -4.63 4.90 -23.19
N TYR A 230 -5.85 5.40 -23.03
CA TYR A 230 -6.69 5.99 -24.09
C TYR A 230 -6.83 7.50 -23.86
#